data_5ba19c7e17747c75c8490fab3ca9d2e6
#
_entry.id   5ba19c7e17747c75c8490fab3ca9d2e6
#
_cell.length_a   1.000
_cell.length_b   1.000
_cell.length_c   1.000
_cell.angle_alpha   90.00
_cell.angle_beta   90.00
_cell.angle_gamma   90.00
#
_symmetry.space_group_name_H-M   'P 1'
#
loop_
_entity.id
_entity.type
_entity.pdbx_description
1 polymer ?
#
loop_
_entity_poly.entity_id
_entity_poly.type
_entity_poly.pdbx_seq_one_letter_code
_entity_poly.pdbx_strand_id
1 'polypeptide(L)'
;MKKIIQWMLIAVHVCSLSLLSSCTGDADDNPVQPGPAEYKGVPLVILDTDIGSSTDDLFAMQMLYRYADEGKCKFLGVVVDRQGEDYAALADVMNTYFGYPDLPIGLERHGIPQPSVWIDYKQLPLHKNGDALMFKTSVSDYSALPDGWQLYRRLLSEYPDHSVSICSTGFVSSLAQLLTSEGDSFSPLSGVELVR
;
A
#
# COMPACT_ATOMS: atom_id res chain seq x y z
N MET A 1 -36.36 -31.01 -13.28
CA MET A 1 -34.92 -30.68 -13.12
C MET A 1 -34.20 -30.36 -14.44
N LYS A 2 -34.27 -31.18 -15.48
CA LYS A 2 -33.54 -30.91 -16.75
C LYS A 2 -33.90 -29.60 -17.44
N LYS A 3 -35.15 -29.13 -17.39
CA LYS A 3 -35.56 -27.85 -18.01
C LYS A 3 -35.05 -26.60 -17.30
N ILE A 4 -34.88 -26.64 -15.96
CA ILE A 4 -34.37 -25.52 -15.18
C ILE A 4 -32.86 -25.31 -15.47
N ILE A 5 -32.11 -26.36 -15.62
CA ILE A 5 -30.67 -26.31 -15.95
C ILE A 5 -30.46 -25.70 -17.36
N GLN A 6 -31.36 -26.03 -18.29
CA GLN A 6 -31.29 -25.50 -19.67
C GLN A 6 -31.56 -23.98 -19.73
N TRP A 7 -32.47 -23.47 -18.90
CA TRP A 7 -32.72 -22.02 -18.79
C TRP A 7 -31.57 -21.27 -18.08
N MET A 8 -30.93 -21.89 -17.08
CA MET A 8 -29.74 -21.31 -16.46
C MET A 8 -28.56 -21.20 -17.41
N LEU A 9 -28.34 -22.20 -18.26
CA LEU A 9 -27.26 -22.17 -19.26
C LEU A 9 -27.52 -21.12 -20.37
N ILE A 10 -28.77 -20.89 -20.75
CA ILE A 10 -29.14 -19.83 -21.72
C ILE A 10 -28.97 -18.45 -21.07
N ALA A 11 -29.32 -18.27 -19.80
CA ALA A 11 -29.15 -17.02 -19.09
C ALA A 11 -27.66 -16.63 -18.94
N VAL A 12 -26.79 -17.59 -18.66
CA VAL A 12 -25.35 -17.36 -18.58
C VAL A 12 -24.75 -16.99 -19.94
N HIS A 13 -25.21 -17.61 -21.04
CA HIS A 13 -24.75 -17.28 -22.40
C HIS A 13 -25.24 -15.91 -22.89
N VAL A 14 -26.44 -15.50 -22.53
CA VAL A 14 -26.97 -14.18 -22.90
C VAL A 14 -26.27 -13.06 -22.13
N CYS A 15 -25.95 -13.28 -20.83
CA CYS A 15 -25.14 -12.33 -20.06
C CYS A 15 -23.69 -12.20 -20.56
N SER A 16 -23.09 -13.28 -21.05
CA SER A 16 -21.70 -13.22 -21.57
C SER A 16 -21.61 -12.57 -22.96
N LEU A 17 -22.65 -12.62 -23.77
CA LEU A 17 -22.68 -11.91 -25.08
C LEU A 17 -22.95 -10.41 -24.93
N SER A 18 -23.70 -9.98 -23.91
CA SER A 18 -23.95 -8.54 -23.70
C SER A 18 -22.77 -7.77 -23.11
N LEU A 19 -21.78 -8.45 -22.53
CA LEU A 19 -20.55 -7.83 -22.04
C LEU A 19 -19.48 -7.60 -23.13
N LEU A 20 -19.64 -8.21 -24.32
CA LEU A 20 -18.72 -8.03 -25.43
C LEU A 20 -19.12 -6.91 -26.40
N SER A 21 -20.30 -6.30 -26.24
CA SER A 21 -20.80 -5.24 -27.12
C SER A 21 -20.57 -3.82 -26.61
N SER A 22 -19.84 -3.64 -25.50
CA SER A 22 -19.61 -2.32 -24.90
C SER A 22 -18.24 -1.71 -25.16
N CYS A 23 -17.45 -2.27 -26.07
CA CYS A 23 -16.13 -1.75 -26.45
C CYS A 23 -15.99 -1.42 -27.93
N THR A 24 -17.05 -0.88 -28.55
CA THR A 24 -16.90 -0.11 -29.80
C THR A 24 -17.04 1.37 -29.44
N GLY A 25 -16.12 1.88 -28.62
CA GLY A 25 -15.83 3.30 -28.60
C GLY A 25 -15.13 3.64 -29.90
N ASP A 26 -15.58 4.70 -30.57
CA ASP A 26 -14.92 5.28 -31.71
C ASP A 26 -13.41 5.32 -31.46
N ALA A 27 -12.65 4.74 -32.39
CA ALA A 27 -11.21 4.90 -32.40
C ALA A 27 -10.95 6.39 -32.58
N ASP A 28 -10.58 7.06 -31.50
CA ASP A 28 -10.06 8.41 -31.58
C ASP A 28 -8.74 8.31 -32.35
N ASP A 29 -8.74 8.75 -33.62
CA ASP A 29 -7.57 8.79 -34.51
C ASP A 29 -6.50 9.79 -34.04
N ASN A 30 -6.50 10.17 -32.77
CA ASN A 30 -5.40 10.90 -32.18
C ASN A 30 -4.17 9.97 -32.08
N PRO A 31 -3.03 10.37 -32.62
CA PRO A 31 -1.81 9.59 -32.48
C PRO A 31 -1.56 9.36 -31.00
N VAL A 32 -1.58 8.09 -30.61
CA VAL A 32 -1.22 7.68 -29.23
C VAL A 32 0.13 8.29 -28.94
N GLN A 33 0.16 9.30 -28.09
CA GLN A 33 1.41 9.86 -27.62
C GLN A 33 2.23 8.71 -27.04
N PRO A 34 3.52 8.57 -27.38
CA PRO A 34 4.35 7.56 -26.74
C PRO A 34 4.25 7.76 -25.22
N GLY A 35 3.80 6.72 -24.54
CA GLY A 35 3.76 6.74 -23.07
C GLY A 35 5.14 7.07 -22.51
N PRO A 36 5.20 7.53 -21.26
CA PRO A 36 6.47 7.81 -20.61
C PRO A 36 7.40 6.61 -20.71
N ALA A 37 8.71 6.87 -20.75
CA ALA A 37 9.71 5.80 -20.87
C ALA A 37 9.52 4.81 -19.72
N GLU A 38 9.34 3.54 -20.06
CA GLU A 38 9.15 2.46 -19.10
C GLU A 38 10.39 2.33 -18.20
N TYR A 39 10.22 2.35 -16.88
CA TYR A 39 11.29 2.05 -15.94
C TYR A 39 11.67 0.57 -16.04
N LYS A 40 12.92 0.30 -16.40
CA LYS A 40 13.46 -1.06 -16.63
C LYS A 40 14.28 -1.60 -15.45
N GLY A 41 14.24 -0.93 -14.32
CA GLY A 41 14.92 -1.37 -13.10
C GLY A 41 14.14 -2.42 -12.32
N VAL A 42 14.66 -2.76 -11.15
CA VAL A 42 13.97 -3.61 -10.19
C VAL A 42 12.74 -2.84 -9.67
N PRO A 43 11.52 -3.45 -9.64
CA PRO A 43 10.33 -2.80 -9.14
C PRO A 43 10.55 -2.12 -7.77
N LEU A 44 10.20 -0.85 -7.66
CA LEU A 44 10.27 -0.06 -6.44
C LEU A 44 8.88 -0.05 -5.80
N VAL A 45 8.76 -0.49 -4.56
CA VAL A 45 7.44 -0.73 -3.94
C VAL A 45 7.31 0.00 -2.61
N ILE A 46 6.22 0.73 -2.44
CA ILE A 46 5.74 1.24 -1.16
C ILE A 46 4.50 0.42 -0.80
N LEU A 47 4.41 -0.07 0.43
CA LEU A 47 3.19 -0.68 0.96
C LEU A 47 2.41 0.35 1.76
N ASP A 48 1.12 0.44 1.45
CA ASP A 48 0.12 1.15 2.23
C ASP A 48 -0.80 0.11 2.86
N THR A 49 -0.99 0.16 4.19
CA THR A 49 -1.60 -0.94 4.94
C THR A 49 -2.34 -0.45 6.17
N ASP A 50 -3.52 -0.99 6.44
CA ASP A 50 -4.24 -0.80 7.70
C ASP A 50 -3.95 -1.93 8.71
N ILE A 51 -2.69 -2.35 8.73
CA ILE A 51 -2.15 -3.43 9.56
C ILE A 51 -2.74 -3.46 10.97
N GLY A 52 -3.03 -4.65 11.47
CA GLY A 52 -3.40 -4.89 12.88
C GLY A 52 -4.76 -5.53 13.09
N SER A 53 -5.64 -5.60 12.09
CA SER A 53 -6.99 -6.17 12.25
C SER A 53 -7.18 -7.52 11.57
N SER A 54 -6.38 -7.82 10.57
CA SER A 54 -6.39 -9.09 9.84
C SER A 54 -4.95 -9.54 9.56
N THR A 55 -4.78 -10.77 9.09
CA THR A 55 -3.45 -11.35 8.86
C THR A 55 -2.91 -11.11 7.46
N ASP A 56 -3.73 -10.67 6.54
CA ASP A 56 -3.37 -10.41 5.14
C ASP A 56 -2.29 -9.35 5.00
N ASP A 57 -2.36 -8.28 5.79
CA ASP A 57 -1.32 -7.24 5.85
C ASP A 57 0.03 -7.79 6.30
N LEU A 58 0.02 -8.66 7.32
CA LEU A 58 1.24 -9.31 7.80
C LEU A 58 1.85 -10.20 6.71
N PHE A 59 1.00 -10.90 5.95
CA PHE A 59 1.45 -11.71 4.81
C PHE A 59 1.94 -10.83 3.65
N ALA A 60 1.28 -9.71 3.37
CA ALA A 60 1.72 -8.78 2.34
C ALA A 60 3.12 -8.23 2.65
N MET A 61 3.36 -7.81 3.90
CA MET A 61 4.68 -7.38 4.36
C MET A 61 5.70 -8.52 4.23
N GLN A 62 5.37 -9.72 4.69
CA GLN A 62 6.26 -10.88 4.60
C GLN A 62 6.64 -11.20 3.15
N MET A 63 5.70 -11.13 2.22
CA MET A 63 5.96 -11.33 0.80
C MET A 63 6.92 -10.27 0.24
N LEU A 64 6.75 -9.00 0.61
CA LEU A 64 7.62 -7.93 0.14
C LEU A 64 9.04 -8.06 0.68
N TYR A 65 9.24 -8.41 1.96
CA TYR A 65 10.59 -8.71 2.48
C TYR A 65 11.22 -9.85 1.70
N ARG A 66 10.47 -10.93 1.47
CA ARG A 66 10.96 -12.08 0.71
C ARG A 66 11.36 -11.69 -0.72
N TYR A 67 10.54 -10.90 -1.40
CA TYR A 67 10.87 -10.44 -2.75
C TYR A 67 12.06 -9.47 -2.76
N ALA A 68 12.23 -8.66 -1.72
CA ALA A 68 13.39 -7.80 -1.58
C ALA A 68 14.67 -8.62 -1.33
N ASP A 69 14.63 -9.63 -0.45
CA ASP A 69 15.75 -10.55 -0.21
C ASP A 69 16.17 -11.31 -1.47
N GLU A 70 15.21 -11.66 -2.32
CA GLU A 70 15.45 -12.33 -3.61
C GLU A 70 15.85 -11.36 -4.74
N GLY A 71 15.94 -10.06 -4.47
CA GLY A 71 16.26 -9.03 -5.46
C GLY A 71 15.18 -8.82 -6.52
N LYS A 72 13.94 -9.26 -6.25
CA LYS A 72 12.79 -9.13 -7.15
C LYS A 72 12.08 -7.79 -7.04
N CYS A 73 12.26 -7.08 -5.95
CA CYS A 73 11.80 -5.71 -5.75
C CYS A 73 12.74 -4.97 -4.81
N LYS A 74 12.62 -3.64 -4.76
CA LYS A 74 13.17 -2.81 -3.70
C LYS A 74 12.01 -2.31 -2.87
N PHE A 75 11.91 -2.75 -1.62
CA PHE A 75 10.91 -2.30 -0.68
C PHE A 75 11.34 -0.95 -0.10
N LEU A 76 10.60 0.11 -0.38
CA LEU A 76 11.00 1.48 -0.10
C LEU A 76 10.49 2.00 1.25
N GLY A 77 9.35 1.53 1.71
CA GLY A 77 8.74 2.00 2.95
C GLY A 77 7.34 1.46 3.15
N VAL A 78 6.84 1.65 4.36
CA VAL A 78 5.50 1.27 4.80
C VAL A 78 4.73 2.51 5.22
N VAL A 79 3.56 2.73 4.66
CA VAL A 79 2.59 3.70 5.15
C VAL A 79 1.52 2.96 5.92
N VAL A 80 1.45 3.23 7.22
CA VAL A 80 0.39 2.71 8.09
C VAL A 80 -0.81 3.63 7.97
N ASP A 81 -1.76 3.25 7.13
CA ASP A 81 -2.96 4.03 6.80
C ASP A 81 -4.09 3.82 7.82
N ARG A 82 -3.70 3.78 9.09
CA ARG A 82 -4.58 3.62 10.24
C ARG A 82 -4.09 4.47 11.40
N GLN A 83 -4.99 5.17 12.08
CA GLN A 83 -4.62 6.00 13.22
C GLN A 83 -4.16 5.17 14.42
N GLY A 84 -3.03 5.54 14.98
CA GLY A 84 -2.49 4.96 16.21
C GLY A 84 -1.03 4.52 16.10
N GLU A 85 -0.24 4.99 17.02
CA GLU A 85 1.20 4.64 17.11
C GLU A 85 1.43 3.14 17.33
N ASP A 86 0.48 2.46 17.97
CA ASP A 86 0.51 1.01 18.18
C ASP A 86 0.60 0.23 16.85
N TYR A 87 -0.05 0.72 15.80
CA TYR A 87 -0.01 0.09 14.47
C TYR A 87 1.32 0.35 13.78
N ALA A 88 1.89 1.55 13.95
CA ALA A 88 3.25 1.83 13.49
C ALA A 88 4.28 0.96 14.23
N ALA A 89 4.09 0.75 15.53
CA ALA A 89 4.92 -0.16 16.31
C ALA A 89 4.83 -1.62 15.83
N LEU A 90 3.64 -2.06 15.40
CA LEU A 90 3.47 -3.39 14.80
C LEU A 90 4.22 -3.50 13.46
N ALA A 91 4.15 -2.48 12.62
CA ALA A 91 4.92 -2.43 11.37
C ALA A 91 6.44 -2.45 11.63
N ASP A 92 6.91 -1.72 12.67
CA ASP A 92 8.32 -1.73 13.07
C ASP A 92 8.78 -3.10 13.61
N VAL A 93 7.94 -3.79 14.38
CA VAL A 93 8.20 -5.18 14.78
C VAL A 93 8.41 -6.06 13.56
N MET A 94 7.55 -5.95 12.54
CA MET A 94 7.68 -6.70 11.30
C MET A 94 8.98 -6.34 10.57
N ASN A 95 9.25 -5.04 10.37
CA ASN A 95 10.48 -4.57 9.75
C ASN A 95 11.72 -5.14 10.45
N THR A 96 11.78 -4.99 11.76
CA THR A 96 12.94 -5.41 12.56
C THR A 96 13.10 -6.94 12.57
N TYR A 97 12.00 -7.68 12.67
CA TYR A 97 12.01 -9.14 12.68
C TYR A 97 12.53 -9.72 11.35
N PHE A 98 12.15 -9.12 10.23
CA PHE A 98 12.58 -9.56 8.90
C PHE A 98 13.91 -8.94 8.44
N GLY A 99 14.61 -8.17 9.29
CA GLY A 99 15.95 -7.65 9.00
C GLY A 99 15.97 -6.30 8.27
N TYR A 100 14.88 -5.55 8.32
CA TYR A 100 14.71 -4.23 7.71
C TYR A 100 14.47 -3.11 8.76
N PRO A 101 15.29 -2.99 9.82
CA PRO A 101 15.04 -2.03 10.90
C PRO A 101 15.03 -0.57 10.45
N ASP A 102 15.69 -0.27 9.34
CA ASP A 102 15.80 1.09 8.77
C ASP A 102 14.73 1.40 7.71
N LEU A 103 13.82 0.46 7.43
CA LEU A 103 12.75 0.68 6.46
C LEU A 103 11.81 1.78 6.97
N PRO A 104 11.65 2.90 6.24
CA PRO A 104 10.89 4.03 6.72
C PRO A 104 9.41 3.69 6.90
N ILE A 105 8.83 4.26 7.96
CA ILE A 105 7.40 4.15 8.30
C ILE A 105 6.79 5.54 8.28
N GLY A 106 5.65 5.69 7.60
CA GLY A 106 4.76 6.84 7.69
C GLY A 106 3.48 6.45 8.41
N LEU A 107 2.90 7.36 9.18
CA LEU A 107 1.71 7.09 9.97
C LEU A 107 0.56 8.02 9.58
N GLU A 108 -0.61 7.45 9.32
CA GLU A 108 -1.84 8.21 9.16
C GLU A 108 -2.32 8.75 10.51
N ARG A 109 -2.51 10.08 10.60
CA ARG A 109 -2.97 10.74 11.83
C ARG A 109 -4.33 11.41 11.71
N HIS A 110 -4.79 11.63 10.48
CA HIS A 110 -5.99 12.44 10.19
C HIS A 110 -7.08 11.67 9.44
N GLY A 111 -6.86 10.38 9.21
CA GLY A 111 -7.81 9.49 8.54
C GLY A 111 -8.98 9.07 9.43
N ILE A 112 -9.71 8.09 8.97
CA ILE A 112 -10.88 7.58 9.68
C ILE A 112 -10.42 6.72 10.87
N PRO A 113 -10.77 7.05 12.11
CA PRO A 113 -10.52 6.17 13.24
C PRO A 113 -11.35 4.91 13.11
N GLN A 114 -10.69 3.76 13.01
CA GLN A 114 -11.42 2.50 12.98
C GLN A 114 -11.65 1.95 14.39
N PRO A 115 -12.86 1.50 14.69
CA PRO A 115 -13.08 0.71 15.88
C PRO A 115 -12.27 -0.58 15.80
N SER A 116 -11.79 -1.04 16.95
CA SER A 116 -11.17 -2.36 17.08
C SER A 116 -12.12 -3.41 16.51
N VAL A 117 -11.61 -4.23 15.60
CA VAL A 117 -12.33 -5.37 15.05
C VAL A 117 -11.92 -6.65 15.78
N TRP A 118 -12.49 -7.75 15.43
CA TRP A 118 -12.47 -9.08 16.05
C TRP A 118 -11.10 -9.57 16.56
N ILE A 119 -10.02 -9.21 15.88
CA ILE A 119 -8.65 -9.52 16.26
C ILE A 119 -7.86 -8.21 16.10
N ASP A 120 -7.10 -7.85 17.13
CA ASP A 120 -6.29 -6.65 17.14
C ASP A 120 -4.85 -7.02 17.53
N TYR A 121 -3.98 -7.08 16.53
CA TYR A 121 -2.56 -7.41 16.72
C TYR A 121 -1.71 -6.24 17.22
N LYS A 122 -2.27 -5.06 17.38
CA LYS A 122 -1.53 -3.86 17.83
C LYS A 122 -0.86 -4.04 19.18
N GLN A 123 -1.29 -5.02 19.98
CA GLN A 123 -0.67 -5.35 21.26
C GLN A 123 0.58 -6.22 21.13
N LEU A 124 0.87 -6.77 19.95
CA LEU A 124 2.01 -7.65 19.73
C LEU A 124 3.36 -7.04 20.16
N PRO A 125 3.63 -5.74 19.86
CA PRO A 125 4.87 -5.09 20.32
C PRO A 125 5.06 -5.07 21.84
N LEU A 126 3.98 -5.17 22.62
CA LEU A 126 3.99 -5.14 24.08
C LEU A 126 4.14 -6.53 24.71
N HIS A 127 4.10 -7.59 23.92
CA HIS A 127 4.22 -8.95 24.45
C HIS A 127 5.61 -9.19 25.04
N LYS A 128 5.63 -9.83 26.22
CA LYS A 128 6.85 -10.13 26.95
C LYS A 128 7.06 -11.63 27.09
N ASN A 129 8.35 -12.00 27.17
CA ASN A 129 8.80 -13.30 27.64
C ASN A 129 9.62 -13.06 28.91
N GLY A 130 9.02 -13.29 30.09
CA GLY A 130 9.52 -12.80 31.35
C GLY A 130 9.45 -11.27 31.42
N ASP A 131 10.57 -10.61 31.78
CA ASP A 131 10.65 -9.14 31.86
C ASP A 131 11.01 -8.46 30.52
N ALA A 132 11.48 -9.23 29.54
CA ALA A 132 11.90 -8.71 28.24
C ALA A 132 10.77 -8.69 27.21
N LEU A 133 10.78 -7.70 26.33
CA LEU A 133 9.90 -7.71 25.16
C LEU A 133 10.24 -8.90 24.27
N MET A 134 9.20 -9.58 23.76
CA MET A 134 9.34 -10.72 22.87
C MET A 134 9.87 -10.32 21.50
N PHE A 135 9.46 -9.15 21.02
CA PHE A 135 9.85 -8.62 19.72
C PHE A 135 10.64 -7.32 19.90
N LYS A 136 11.62 -7.12 19.05
CA LYS A 136 12.41 -5.89 19.00
C LYS A 136 11.76 -4.89 18.06
N THR A 137 12.01 -3.62 18.36
CA THR A 137 11.66 -2.46 17.56
C THR A 137 12.90 -1.62 17.30
N SER A 138 12.91 -0.84 16.23
CA SER A 138 14.00 0.07 15.89
C SER A 138 13.67 1.53 16.15
N VAL A 139 12.37 1.88 16.08
CA VAL A 139 11.88 3.24 16.29
C VAL A 139 11.78 3.52 17.79
N SER A 140 12.42 4.59 18.24
CA SER A 140 12.41 5.02 19.64
C SER A 140 11.25 5.95 20.00
N ASP A 141 10.70 6.66 19.02
CA ASP A 141 9.61 7.63 19.17
C ASP A 141 8.68 7.61 17.95
N TYR A 142 7.53 6.96 18.08
CA TYR A 142 6.54 6.85 17.03
C TYR A 142 5.78 8.16 16.80
N SER A 143 5.77 9.07 17.77
CA SER A 143 5.16 10.39 17.58
C SER A 143 5.95 11.27 16.60
N ALA A 144 7.25 11.00 16.45
CA ALA A 144 8.14 11.69 15.52
C ALA A 144 8.11 11.15 14.08
N LEU A 145 7.38 10.07 13.83
CA LEU A 145 7.23 9.55 12.47
C LEU A 145 6.56 10.59 11.55
N PRO A 146 6.95 10.67 10.27
CA PRO A 146 6.26 11.53 9.31
C PRO A 146 4.82 11.06 9.10
N ASP A 147 3.95 11.98 8.71
CA ASP A 147 2.64 11.60 8.20
C ASP A 147 2.76 10.73 6.94
N GLY A 148 1.82 9.82 6.73
CA GLY A 148 1.85 8.88 5.60
C GLY A 148 2.02 9.57 4.26
N TRP A 149 1.27 10.66 4.02
CA TRP A 149 1.37 11.45 2.79
C TRP A 149 2.74 12.13 2.62
N GLN A 150 3.40 12.53 3.70
CA GLN A 150 4.75 13.11 3.66
C GLN A 150 5.80 12.06 3.29
N LEU A 151 5.66 10.82 3.81
CA LEU A 151 6.52 9.72 3.42
C LEU A 151 6.40 9.42 1.93
N TYR A 152 5.18 9.41 1.38
CA TYR A 152 4.98 9.25 -0.05
C TYR A 152 5.70 10.34 -0.84
N ARG A 153 5.51 11.61 -0.50
CA ARG A 153 6.14 12.72 -1.19
C ARG A 153 7.66 12.59 -1.23
N ARG A 154 8.25 12.27 -0.09
CA ARG A 154 9.70 12.04 0.01
C ARG A 154 10.13 10.91 -0.92
N LEU A 155 9.53 9.74 -0.80
CA LEU A 155 9.94 8.56 -1.58
C LEU A 155 9.71 8.76 -3.08
N LEU A 156 8.59 9.35 -3.48
CA LEU A 156 8.32 9.62 -4.89
C LEU A 156 9.31 10.63 -5.49
N SER A 157 9.77 11.62 -4.71
CA SER A 157 10.76 12.60 -5.17
C SER A 157 12.19 12.05 -5.30
N GLU A 158 12.49 10.94 -4.64
CA GLU A 158 13.83 10.32 -4.64
C GLU A 158 14.06 9.39 -5.85
N TYR A 159 12.99 9.01 -6.57
CA TYR A 159 13.06 8.02 -7.64
C TYR A 159 12.53 8.60 -8.96
N PRO A 160 12.94 8.00 -10.11
CA PRO A 160 12.47 8.45 -11.43
C PRO A 160 10.95 8.33 -11.60
N ASP A 161 10.39 9.18 -12.45
CA ASP A 161 8.98 9.11 -12.83
C ASP A 161 8.62 7.70 -13.30
N HIS A 162 7.42 7.26 -12.98
CA HIS A 162 6.86 5.95 -13.34
C HIS A 162 7.66 4.73 -12.84
N SER A 163 8.53 4.90 -11.83
CA SER A 163 9.34 3.79 -11.29
C SER A 163 8.78 3.19 -10.01
N VAL A 164 7.97 3.93 -9.26
CA VAL A 164 7.46 3.51 -7.95
C VAL A 164 6.04 2.99 -8.08
N SER A 165 5.80 1.82 -7.49
CA SER A 165 4.47 1.23 -7.35
C SER A 165 4.01 1.33 -5.90
N ILE A 166 2.82 1.85 -5.66
CA ILE A 166 2.18 1.86 -4.34
C ILE A 166 1.18 0.70 -4.31
N CYS A 167 1.41 -0.25 -3.40
CA CYS A 167 0.48 -1.34 -3.13
C CYS A 167 -0.33 -0.97 -1.90
N SER A 168 -1.63 -0.71 -2.07
CA SER A 168 -2.52 -0.40 -0.96
C SER A 168 -3.37 -1.62 -0.61
N THR A 169 -3.31 -2.03 0.66
CA THR A 169 -4.11 -3.10 1.24
C THR A 169 -5.06 -2.58 2.31
N GLY A 170 -5.04 -1.27 2.58
CA GLY A 170 -5.81 -0.62 3.63
C GLY A 170 -6.73 0.48 3.12
N PHE A 171 -6.88 1.52 3.95
CA PHE A 171 -7.62 2.71 3.60
C PHE A 171 -6.83 3.56 2.60
N VAL A 172 -7.50 4.50 1.97
CA VAL A 172 -6.87 5.41 0.99
C VAL A 172 -6.69 6.83 1.54
N SER A 173 -6.73 7.02 2.87
CA SER A 173 -6.67 8.33 3.51
C SER A 173 -5.36 9.05 3.22
N SER A 174 -4.23 8.38 3.44
CA SER A 174 -2.90 8.93 3.17
C SER A 174 -2.68 9.20 1.68
N LEU A 175 -3.24 8.36 0.79
CA LEU A 175 -3.21 8.59 -0.66
C LEU A 175 -4.05 9.81 -1.05
N ALA A 176 -5.22 9.99 -0.46
CA ALA A 176 -6.05 11.17 -0.70
C ALA A 176 -5.36 12.45 -0.24
N GLN A 177 -4.69 12.41 0.92
CA GLN A 177 -3.89 13.53 1.42
C GLN A 177 -2.68 13.81 0.50
N LEU A 178 -2.00 12.78 0.01
CA LEU A 178 -0.94 12.94 -1.00
C LEU A 178 -1.46 13.72 -2.22
N LEU A 179 -2.58 13.28 -2.82
CA LEU A 179 -3.14 13.90 -4.03
C LEU A 179 -3.56 15.36 -3.82
N THR A 180 -3.96 15.74 -2.61
CA THR A 180 -4.36 17.11 -2.28
C THR A 180 -3.21 17.96 -1.72
N SER A 181 -2.01 17.39 -1.56
CA SER A 181 -0.85 18.10 -1.02
C SER A 181 -0.26 19.10 -2.02
N GLU A 182 0.22 20.19 -1.49
CA GLU A 182 0.98 21.21 -2.23
C GLU A 182 2.48 20.89 -2.24
N GLY A 183 3.25 21.66 -3.01
CA GLY A 183 4.71 21.56 -3.01
C GLY A 183 5.31 21.79 -1.62
N ASP A 184 6.39 21.06 -1.30
CA ASP A 184 7.08 21.10 -0.02
C ASP A 184 8.61 21.05 -0.16
N SER A 185 9.32 20.78 0.95
CA SER A 185 10.78 20.66 0.94
C SER A 185 11.33 19.48 0.15
N PHE A 186 10.52 18.44 -0.09
CA PHE A 186 10.93 17.28 -0.87
C PHE A 186 10.75 17.50 -2.38
N SER A 187 9.67 18.19 -2.77
CA SER A 187 9.37 18.49 -4.16
C SER A 187 8.51 19.74 -4.28
N PRO A 188 8.80 20.63 -5.24
CA PRO A 188 7.94 21.79 -5.53
C PRO A 188 6.62 21.40 -6.23
N LEU A 189 6.49 20.16 -6.70
CA LEU A 189 5.31 19.64 -7.38
C LEU A 189 4.16 19.44 -6.38
N SER A 190 2.94 19.70 -6.82
CA SER A 190 1.74 19.24 -6.10
C SER A 190 1.69 17.70 -6.07
N GLY A 191 0.90 17.14 -5.16
CA GLY A 191 0.77 15.67 -5.07
C GLY A 191 0.24 15.03 -6.34
N VAL A 192 -0.68 15.69 -7.06
CA VAL A 192 -1.18 15.22 -8.37
C VAL A 192 -0.07 15.22 -9.42
N GLU A 193 0.80 16.22 -9.44
CA GLU A 193 1.92 16.28 -10.38
C GLU A 193 2.99 15.24 -10.03
N LEU A 194 3.20 14.98 -8.74
CA LEU A 194 4.23 14.05 -8.25
C LEU A 194 3.90 12.58 -8.55
N VAL A 195 2.61 12.23 -8.71
CA VAL A 195 2.17 10.85 -9.00
C VAL A 195 1.93 10.58 -10.50
N ARG A 196 2.15 11.57 -11.36
CA ARG A 196 2.03 11.43 -12.81
C ARG A 196 3.30 10.83 -13.42
#